data_cc5cfff34075c7f1ea3a9a952bb1c593
#
_entry.id   cc5cfff34075c7f1ea3a9a952bb1c593
#
_cell.length_a   1.000
_cell.length_b   1.000
_cell.length_c   1.000
_cell.angle_alpha   90.00
_cell.angle_beta   90.00
_cell.angle_gamma   90.00
#
_symmetry.space_group_name_H-M   'P 1'
#
loop_
_entity.id
_entity.type
_entity.pdbx_description
1 polymer ?
#
loop_
_entity_poly.entity_id
_entity_poly.type
_entity_poly.pdbx_seq_one_letter_code
_entity_poly.pdbx_strand_id
1 'polypeptide(L)'
;MRVLLACECSGAVRDAFLALGHEALSCDLQPSETPGPHYQGDVRDVLAFPWDMIIAFPPCTDLTVSGARWHKAKRENGSLYAGAAFFMLFANHPCQRVAIENPVGIMSSLYRKPDQVIQPWQF
;
A
#
# COMPACT_ATOMS: atom_id res chain seq x y z
N MET A 1 3.47 -12.82 14.37
CA MET A 1 2.75 -11.54 14.21
C MET A 1 1.57 -11.73 13.27
N ARG A 2 0.57 -10.88 13.41
CA ARG A 2 -0.52 -10.76 12.44
C ARG A 2 -0.17 -9.65 11.48
N VAL A 3 0.00 -9.99 10.20
CA VAL A 3 0.47 -9.05 9.16
C VAL A 3 -0.60 -8.87 8.11
N LEU A 4 -0.93 -7.62 7.81
CA LEU A 4 -1.80 -7.27 6.70
C LEU A 4 -0.95 -6.76 5.52
N LEU A 5 -1.13 -7.38 4.36
CA LEU A 5 -0.55 -6.93 3.10
C LEU A 5 -1.65 -6.21 2.32
N ALA A 6 -1.70 -4.89 2.46
CA ALA A 6 -2.76 -4.08 1.88
C ALA A 6 -2.46 -3.71 0.43
N CYS A 7 -3.47 -3.85 -0.43
CA CYS A 7 -3.35 -3.56 -1.86
C CYS A 7 -2.31 -4.45 -2.55
N GLU A 8 -2.34 -5.75 -2.22
CA GLU A 8 -1.37 -6.72 -2.73
C GLU A 8 -2.11 -7.98 -3.20
N CYS A 9 -2.06 -8.30 -4.47
CA CYS A 9 -2.74 -9.47 -5.04
C CYS A 9 -1.78 -10.56 -5.53
N SER A 10 -0.48 -10.29 -5.61
CA SER A 10 0.48 -11.31 -6.07
C SER A 10 0.62 -12.49 -5.10
N GLY A 11 0.46 -12.24 -3.82
CA GLY A 11 0.66 -13.23 -2.77
C GLY A 11 2.13 -13.42 -2.38
N ALA A 12 3.06 -12.77 -3.06
CA ALA A 12 4.49 -13.01 -2.83
C ALA A 12 4.92 -12.61 -1.41
N VAL A 13 4.55 -11.42 -0.97
CA VAL A 13 4.92 -10.93 0.37
C VAL A 13 4.15 -11.68 1.45
N ARG A 14 2.85 -11.91 1.23
CA ARG A 14 2.04 -12.73 2.14
C ARG A 14 2.67 -14.09 2.37
N ASP A 15 3.01 -14.79 1.29
CA ASP A 15 3.55 -16.14 1.37
C ASP A 15 4.92 -16.16 2.05
N ALA A 16 5.73 -15.12 1.87
CA ALA A 16 7.00 -14.98 2.57
C ALA A 16 6.82 -14.89 4.09
N PHE A 17 5.83 -14.11 4.56
CA PHE A 17 5.52 -14.05 5.99
C PHE A 17 4.95 -15.36 6.53
N LEU A 18 4.09 -16.03 5.76
CA LEU A 18 3.56 -17.34 6.14
C LEU A 18 4.69 -18.36 6.28
N ALA A 19 5.67 -18.36 5.38
CA ALA A 19 6.82 -19.24 5.43
C ALA A 19 7.68 -19.03 6.68
N LEU A 20 7.68 -17.81 7.23
CA LEU A 20 8.38 -17.48 8.47
C LEU A 20 7.58 -17.79 9.74
N GLY A 21 6.38 -18.36 9.59
CA GLY A 21 5.54 -18.74 10.72
C GLY A 21 4.61 -17.67 11.24
N HIS A 22 4.46 -16.56 10.53
CA HIS A 22 3.51 -15.49 10.88
C HIS A 22 2.13 -15.76 10.31
N GLU A 23 1.10 -15.17 10.91
CA GLU A 23 -0.21 -15.06 10.29
C GLU A 23 -0.15 -13.89 9.31
N ALA A 24 -0.60 -14.09 8.07
CA ALA A 24 -0.57 -13.04 7.06
C ALA A 24 -1.82 -13.13 6.19
N LEU A 25 -2.41 -11.97 5.93
CA LEU A 25 -3.57 -11.82 5.05
C LEU A 25 -3.23 -10.78 3.99
N SER A 26 -3.38 -11.14 2.73
CA SER A 26 -3.36 -10.15 1.66
C SER A 26 -4.75 -9.60 1.41
N CYS A 27 -4.84 -8.38 0.92
CA CYS A 27 -6.11 -7.72 0.59
C CYS A 27 -5.95 -6.91 -0.68
N ASP A 28 -6.86 -7.10 -1.62
CA ASP A 28 -6.91 -6.35 -2.87
C ASP A 28 -8.31 -6.42 -3.44
N LEU A 29 -8.65 -5.49 -4.32
CA LEU A 29 -9.90 -5.57 -5.09
C LEU A 29 -9.84 -6.71 -6.11
N GLN A 30 -8.64 -7.06 -6.56
CA GLN A 30 -8.39 -8.19 -7.46
C GLN A 30 -8.24 -9.49 -6.67
N PRO A 31 -8.54 -10.65 -7.30
CA PRO A 31 -8.27 -11.93 -6.65
C PRO A 31 -6.77 -12.17 -6.49
N SER A 32 -6.41 -13.02 -5.52
CA SER A 32 -5.01 -13.41 -5.34
C SER A 32 -4.50 -14.21 -6.54
N GLU A 33 -3.30 -13.92 -6.97
CA GLU A 33 -2.65 -14.65 -8.07
C GLU A 33 -2.16 -16.04 -7.64
N THR A 34 -1.99 -16.24 -6.32
CA THR A 34 -1.58 -17.53 -5.75
C THR A 34 -2.55 -17.94 -4.64
N PRO A 35 -2.75 -19.25 -4.39
CA PRO A 35 -3.59 -19.71 -3.28
C PRO A 35 -3.04 -19.26 -1.93
N GLY A 36 -3.93 -18.84 -1.04
CA GLY A 36 -3.56 -18.45 0.31
C GLY A 36 -4.59 -17.51 0.94
N PRO A 37 -4.39 -17.11 2.21
CA PRO A 37 -5.28 -16.18 2.88
C PRO A 37 -5.34 -14.85 2.14
N HIS A 38 -6.51 -14.52 1.61
CA HIS A 38 -6.72 -13.31 0.81
C HIS A 38 -8.14 -12.79 1.00
N TYR A 39 -8.26 -11.50 1.27
CA TYR A 39 -9.54 -10.80 1.27
C TYR A 39 -9.67 -10.02 -0.04
N GLN A 40 -10.59 -10.44 -0.88
CA GLN A 40 -10.91 -9.72 -2.12
C GLN A 40 -11.99 -8.69 -1.83
N GLY A 41 -11.60 -7.44 -1.68
CA GLY A 41 -12.50 -6.36 -1.34
C GLY A 41 -11.78 -5.10 -0.93
N ASP A 42 -12.52 -4.16 -0.34
CA ASP A 42 -11.98 -2.89 0.13
C ASP A 42 -11.15 -3.11 1.40
N VAL A 43 -9.93 -2.59 1.42
CA VAL A 43 -9.03 -2.71 2.56
C VAL A 43 -9.62 -2.09 3.84
N ARG A 44 -10.49 -1.10 3.70
CA ARG A 44 -11.17 -0.49 4.86
C ARG A 44 -11.95 -1.51 5.68
N ASP A 45 -12.42 -2.59 5.05
CA ASP A 45 -13.16 -3.65 5.72
C ASP A 45 -12.31 -4.43 6.71
N VAL A 46 -10.99 -4.45 6.54
CA VAL A 46 -10.06 -5.23 7.36
C VAL A 46 -9.09 -4.38 8.18
N LEU A 47 -9.04 -3.06 7.96
CA LEU A 47 -8.10 -2.18 8.68
C LEU A 47 -8.36 -2.12 10.19
N ALA A 48 -9.59 -2.36 10.63
CA ALA A 48 -9.95 -2.26 12.05
C ALA A 48 -9.49 -3.46 12.88
N PHE A 49 -9.04 -4.54 12.26
CA PHE A 49 -8.54 -5.71 13.01
C PHE A 49 -7.21 -5.39 13.70
N PRO A 50 -6.88 -6.09 14.80
CA PRO A 50 -5.67 -5.81 15.59
C PRO A 50 -4.41 -6.36 14.91
N TRP A 51 -3.95 -5.68 13.89
CA TRP A 51 -2.73 -6.03 13.17
C TRP A 51 -1.49 -5.67 13.97
N ASP A 52 -0.48 -6.52 13.93
CA ASP A 52 0.85 -6.23 14.48
C ASP A 52 1.71 -5.46 13.49
N MET A 53 1.47 -5.67 12.20
CA MET A 53 2.18 -5.01 11.11
C MET A 53 1.24 -4.83 9.92
N ILE A 54 1.33 -3.68 9.29
CA ILE A 54 0.65 -3.40 8.03
C ILE A 54 1.69 -2.98 7.00
N ILE A 55 1.73 -3.68 5.87
CA ILE A 55 2.55 -3.30 4.72
C ILE A 55 1.58 -2.98 3.59
N ALA A 56 1.62 -1.75 3.10
CA ALA A 56 0.67 -1.27 2.12
C ALA A 56 1.36 -0.92 0.81
N PHE A 57 0.70 -1.28 -0.29
CA PHE A 57 1.12 -0.97 -1.66
C PHE A 57 0.00 -0.18 -2.34
N PRO A 58 -0.33 1.03 -1.86
CA PRO A 58 -1.47 1.76 -2.40
C PRO A 58 -1.25 2.10 -3.88
N PRO A 59 -2.34 2.20 -4.66
CA PRO A 59 -2.24 2.59 -6.06
C PRO A 59 -1.49 3.91 -6.20
N CYS A 60 -0.51 3.95 -7.10
CA CYS A 60 0.43 5.06 -7.22
C CYS A 60 0.30 5.85 -8.52
N THR A 61 -0.57 5.44 -9.43
CA THR A 61 -0.70 6.04 -10.76
C THR A 61 -0.92 7.55 -10.70
N ASP A 62 -1.69 8.02 -9.70
CA ASP A 62 -1.99 9.43 -9.52
C ASP A 62 -0.89 10.20 -8.76
N LEU A 63 0.08 9.51 -8.17
CA LEU A 63 1.07 10.07 -7.26
C LEU A 63 2.50 9.99 -7.78
N THR A 64 2.75 9.27 -8.88
CA THR A 64 4.10 9.02 -9.40
C THR A 64 4.66 10.19 -10.18
N VAL A 65 5.99 10.23 -10.32
CA VAL A 65 6.68 11.20 -11.20
C VAL A 65 6.23 11.03 -12.64
N SER A 66 6.05 9.79 -13.11
CA SER A 66 5.57 9.53 -14.48
C SER A 66 4.17 10.06 -14.73
N GLY A 67 3.36 10.22 -13.69
CA GLY A 67 2.05 10.85 -13.78
C GLY A 67 2.04 12.35 -13.54
N ALA A 68 3.19 12.98 -13.26
CA ALA A 68 3.27 14.36 -12.80
C ALA A 68 2.67 15.37 -13.80
N ARG A 69 2.87 15.14 -15.10
CA ARG A 69 2.32 16.01 -16.15
C ARG A 69 0.80 16.10 -16.14
N TRP A 70 0.12 15.15 -15.51
CA TRP A 70 -1.33 15.11 -15.42
C TRP A 70 -1.87 15.62 -14.07
N HIS A 71 -0.99 16.05 -13.15
CA HIS A 71 -1.39 16.43 -11.78
C HIS A 71 -2.40 17.58 -11.77
N LYS A 72 -2.28 18.53 -12.68
CA LYS A 72 -3.24 19.64 -12.74
C LYS A 72 -4.65 19.13 -13.03
N ALA A 73 -4.83 18.31 -14.06
CA ALA A 73 -6.11 17.72 -14.40
C ALA A 73 -6.65 16.83 -13.28
N LYS A 74 -5.77 16.03 -12.66
CA LYS A 74 -6.13 15.16 -11.53
C LYS A 74 -6.58 15.97 -10.32
N ARG A 75 -5.96 17.12 -10.06
CA ARG A 75 -6.41 18.03 -9.00
C ARG A 75 -7.80 18.59 -9.28
N GLU A 76 -8.05 18.99 -10.51
CA GLU A 76 -9.34 19.54 -10.92
C GLU A 76 -10.48 18.52 -10.78
N ASN A 77 -10.21 17.23 -11.09
CA ASN A 77 -11.21 16.17 -10.95
C ASN A 77 -11.18 15.45 -9.59
N GLY A 78 -10.28 15.84 -8.69
CA GLY A 78 -10.18 15.29 -7.34
C GLY A 78 -9.42 13.97 -7.21
N SER A 79 -8.97 13.33 -8.30
CA SER A 79 -8.32 12.01 -8.22
C SER A 79 -6.98 12.05 -7.49
N LEU A 80 -6.21 13.14 -7.62
CA LEU A 80 -4.96 13.33 -6.89
C LEU A 80 -5.19 13.34 -5.38
N TYR A 81 -6.19 14.08 -4.93
CA TYR A 81 -6.51 14.18 -3.50
C TYR A 81 -7.08 12.88 -2.96
N ALA A 82 -7.87 12.16 -3.75
CA ALA A 82 -8.37 10.85 -3.38
C ALA A 82 -7.22 9.84 -3.20
N GLY A 83 -6.23 9.86 -4.10
CA GLY A 83 -5.04 9.02 -3.99
C GLY A 83 -4.21 9.35 -2.76
N ALA A 84 -4.01 10.64 -2.47
CA ALA A 84 -3.29 11.09 -1.28
C ALA A 84 -4.04 10.72 0.00
N ALA A 85 -5.37 10.89 0.03
CA ALA A 85 -6.20 10.51 1.16
C ALA A 85 -6.13 9.00 1.42
N PHE A 86 -6.14 8.19 0.37
CA PHE A 86 -5.99 6.74 0.48
C PHE A 86 -4.64 6.36 1.09
N PHE A 87 -3.55 6.99 0.62
CA PHE A 87 -2.22 6.82 1.22
C PHE A 87 -2.25 7.13 2.72
N MET A 88 -2.91 8.22 3.11
CA MET A 88 -2.95 8.66 4.49
C MET A 88 -3.76 7.75 5.41
N LEU A 89 -4.65 6.89 4.88
CA LEU A 89 -5.29 5.86 5.68
C LEU A 89 -4.26 4.98 6.38
N PHE A 90 -3.20 4.63 5.67
CA PHE A 90 -2.13 3.79 6.22
C PHE A 90 -1.17 4.62 7.06
N ALA A 91 -0.79 5.81 6.60
CA ALA A 91 0.14 6.67 7.32
C ALA A 91 -0.41 7.10 8.70
N ASN A 92 -1.72 7.27 8.82
CA ASN A 92 -2.39 7.67 10.07
C ASN A 92 -2.89 6.48 10.89
N HIS A 93 -2.73 5.24 10.42
CA HIS A 93 -3.22 4.07 11.13
C HIS A 93 -2.48 3.89 12.46
N PRO A 94 -3.17 3.54 13.55
CA PRO A 94 -2.53 3.41 14.87
C PRO A 94 -1.68 2.14 15.04
N CYS A 95 -1.63 1.23 14.07
CA CYS A 95 -0.77 0.06 14.13
C CYS A 95 0.68 0.48 14.37
N GLN A 96 1.38 -0.22 15.26
CA GLN A 96 2.72 0.12 15.68
C GLN A 96 3.75 0.01 14.57
N ARG A 97 3.55 -0.91 13.62
CA ARG A 97 4.47 -1.15 12.51
C ARG A 97 3.72 -1.00 11.19
N VAL A 98 3.94 0.13 10.53
CA VAL A 98 3.34 0.42 9.23
C VAL A 98 4.44 0.74 8.23
N ALA A 99 4.50 0.01 7.14
CA ALA A 99 5.36 0.31 6.01
C ALA A 99 4.49 0.58 4.78
N ILE A 100 4.77 1.67 4.09
CA ILE A 100 4.02 2.05 2.90
C ILE A 100 5.01 2.17 1.75
N GLU A 101 4.85 1.31 0.74
CA GLU A 101 5.58 1.43 -0.51
C GLU A 101 4.89 2.48 -1.38
N ASN A 102 5.67 3.40 -1.92
CA ASN A 102 5.17 4.40 -2.86
C ASN A 102 6.31 4.82 -3.79
N PRO A 103 6.11 4.81 -5.12
CA PRO A 103 7.12 5.33 -6.04
C PRO A 103 7.44 6.79 -5.77
N VAL A 104 8.62 7.23 -6.19
CA VAL A 104 8.98 8.65 -6.11
C VAL A 104 7.92 9.48 -6.83
N GLY A 105 7.34 10.44 -6.13
CA GLY A 105 6.23 11.22 -6.65
C GLY A 105 5.81 12.33 -5.69
N ILE A 106 4.57 12.80 -5.87
CA ILE A 106 4.08 14.00 -5.18
C ILE A 106 3.98 13.84 -3.66
N MET A 107 3.92 12.61 -3.12
CA MET A 107 3.84 12.40 -1.66
C MET A 107 5.08 12.91 -0.92
N SER A 108 6.22 13.04 -1.60
CA SER A 108 7.40 13.71 -1.03
C SER A 108 7.12 15.16 -0.65
N SER A 109 6.20 15.82 -1.34
CA SER A 109 5.79 17.20 -1.06
C SER A 109 4.53 17.29 -0.20
N LEU A 110 3.56 16.37 -0.41
CA LEU A 110 2.27 16.40 0.30
C LEU A 110 2.34 15.83 1.70
N TYR A 111 3.25 14.91 1.96
CA TYR A 111 3.40 14.24 3.25
C TYR A 111 4.80 14.44 3.79
N ARG A 112 5.75 13.60 3.40
CA ARG A 112 7.15 13.70 3.77
C ARG A 112 8.01 12.89 2.81
N LYS A 113 9.33 13.13 2.84
CA LYS A 113 10.27 12.33 2.06
C LYS A 113 10.29 10.89 2.56
N PRO A 114 10.53 9.90 1.67
CA PRO A 114 10.61 8.50 2.08
C PRO A 114 11.79 8.28 3.04
N ASP A 115 11.63 7.31 3.94
CA ASP A 115 12.70 6.89 4.84
C ASP A 115 13.80 6.16 4.08
N GLN A 116 13.43 5.44 3.02
CA GLN A 116 14.33 4.67 2.19
C GLN A 116 13.84 4.66 0.75
N VAL A 117 14.75 4.84 -0.20
CA VAL A 117 14.48 4.68 -1.63
C VAL A 117 15.16 3.39 -2.09
N ILE A 118 14.37 2.49 -2.70
CA ILE A 118 14.83 1.20 -3.20
C ILE A 118 14.66 1.19 -4.71
N GLN A 119 15.68 0.74 -5.44
CA GLN A 119 15.65 0.65 -6.87
C GLN A 119 15.65 -0.82 -7.31
N PRO A 120 14.99 -1.17 -8.43
CA PRO A 120 14.90 -2.57 -8.86
C PRO A 120 16.24 -3.26 -9.05
N TRP A 121 17.26 -2.53 -9.47
CA TRP A 121 18.60 -3.10 -9.70
C TRP A 121 19.38 -3.41 -8.41
N GLN A 122 18.86 -3.06 -7.25
CA GLN A 122 19.47 -3.40 -5.96
C GLN A 122 19.17 -4.85 -5.52
N PHE A 123 18.34 -5.54 -6.28
CA PHE A 123 17.93 -6.92 -6.02
C PHE A 123 18.28 -7.84 -7.24
#